data_5c35164fc878ab0af27afb653c4c0962
#
_entry.id   5c35164fc878ab0af27afb653c4c0962
#
_cell.length_a   1.000
_cell.length_b   1.000
_cell.length_c   1.000
_cell.angle_alpha   90.00
_cell.angle_beta   90.00
_cell.angle_gamma   90.00
#
_symmetry.space_group_name_H-M   'P 1'
#
loop_
_entity.id
_entity.type
_entity.pdbx_description
1 polymer ?
#
loop_
_entity_poly.entity_id
_entity_poly.type
_entity_poly.pdbx_seq_one_letter_code
_entity_poly.pdbx_strand_id
1 'polypeptide(L)'
;MKTENKKITSFAQHLDAQYGKTGTETRQKYEEEYERFELGILIQEMRKERGMTQEQLALKCGTTKNYISKIENNASDIRLSTLMRIVRQGLGGHLKVSLSE
;
A
#
# COMPACT_ATOMS: atom_id res chain seq x y z
N MET A 1 14.84 4.63 -5.48
CA MET A 1 14.32 3.97 -5.12
C MET A 1 14.49 3.19 -3.98
N LYS A 2 15.52 3.11 -3.39
CA LYS A 2 15.70 2.39 -2.29
C LYS A 2 15.08 2.96 -1.11
N THR A 3 14.91 4.23 -0.99
CA THR A 3 14.39 4.86 0.20
C THR A 3 12.95 4.54 0.42
N GLU A 4 12.21 4.28 -0.65
CA GLU A 4 10.84 4.06 -0.44
C GLU A 4 10.56 2.76 0.23
N ASN A 5 11.51 1.86 0.30
CA ASN A 5 11.29 0.59 0.93
C ASN A 5 11.76 0.53 2.36
N LYS A 6 12.19 1.66 2.91
CA LYS A 6 12.72 1.66 4.25
C LYS A 6 11.70 1.21 5.27
N LYS A 7 10.48 1.70 5.18
CA LYS A 7 9.45 1.30 6.11
C LYS A 7 9.07 -0.15 5.95
N ILE A 8 9.00 -0.63 4.72
CA ILE A 8 8.66 -2.00 4.45
C ILE A 8 9.72 -2.93 5.01
N THR A 9 10.99 -2.57 4.83
CA THR A 9 12.09 -3.37 5.34
C THR A 9 12.08 -3.42 6.87
N SER A 10 11.87 -2.28 7.50
CA SER A 10 11.82 -2.22 8.94
C SER A 10 10.71 -3.08 9.52
N PHE A 11 9.55 -3.01 8.89
CA PHE A 11 8.41 -3.77 9.36
C PHE A 11 8.65 -5.27 9.16
N ALA A 12 9.27 -5.64 8.05
CA ALA A 12 9.59 -7.04 7.80
C ALA A 12 10.57 -7.57 8.83
N GLN A 13 11.54 -6.77 9.22
CA GLN A 13 12.48 -7.17 10.25
C GLN A 13 11.77 -7.35 11.59
N HIS A 14 10.83 -6.49 11.88
CA HIS A 14 10.05 -6.60 13.10
C HIS A 14 9.24 -7.91 13.12
N LEU A 15 8.66 -8.26 11.99
CA LEU A 15 7.92 -9.51 11.89
C LEU A 15 8.84 -10.72 12.09
N ASP A 16 10.05 -10.67 11.52
CA ASP A 16 11.00 -11.75 11.71
C ASP A 16 11.33 -11.95 13.18
N ALA A 17 11.51 -10.87 13.91
CA ALA A 17 11.84 -10.97 15.32
C ALA A 17 10.67 -11.50 16.15
N GLN A 18 9.44 -11.16 15.73
CA GLN A 18 8.28 -11.50 16.51
C GLN A 18 7.64 -12.84 16.14
N TYR A 19 7.64 -13.20 14.89
CA TYR A 19 6.92 -14.37 14.40
C TYR A 19 7.79 -15.43 13.76
N GLY A 20 9.10 -15.25 13.75
CA GLY A 20 10.00 -16.21 13.15
C GLY A 20 10.39 -15.78 11.75
N LYS A 21 11.22 -16.61 11.16
CA LYS A 21 11.78 -16.24 9.86
C LYS A 21 10.85 -16.57 8.71
N THR A 22 11.08 -15.89 7.61
CA THR A 22 10.36 -16.15 6.38
C THR A 22 10.50 -17.62 6.01
N GLY A 23 9.39 -18.19 5.60
CA GLY A 23 9.40 -19.60 5.23
C GLY A 23 8.53 -20.44 6.15
N THR A 24 8.26 -19.97 7.36
CA THR A 24 7.30 -20.68 8.21
C THR A 24 5.91 -20.32 7.75
N GLU A 25 4.98 -21.21 8.00
CA GLU A 25 3.62 -20.99 7.60
C GLU A 25 3.03 -19.73 8.23
N THR A 26 3.26 -19.56 9.51
CA THR A 26 2.77 -18.40 10.24
C THR A 26 3.37 -17.12 9.68
N ARG A 27 4.66 -17.14 9.43
CA ARG A 27 5.35 -15.97 8.91
C ARG A 27 4.82 -15.57 7.54
N GLN A 28 4.57 -16.55 6.67
CA GLN A 28 4.05 -16.28 5.35
C GLN A 28 2.68 -15.63 5.40
N LYS A 29 1.84 -16.09 6.31
CA LYS A 29 0.52 -15.52 6.47
C LYS A 29 0.60 -14.06 6.87
N TYR A 30 1.49 -13.74 7.80
CA TYR A 30 1.64 -12.37 8.25
C TYR A 30 2.25 -11.50 7.16
N GLU A 31 3.11 -12.05 6.33
CA GLU A 31 3.68 -11.28 5.23
C GLU A 31 2.62 -10.88 4.22
N GLU A 32 1.69 -11.78 3.91
CA GLU A 32 0.62 -11.46 2.99
C GLU A 32 -0.27 -10.34 3.53
N GLU A 33 -0.61 -10.43 4.80
CA GLU A 33 -1.43 -9.41 5.44
C GLU A 33 -0.70 -8.09 5.52
N TYR A 34 0.59 -8.14 5.78
CA TYR A 34 1.41 -6.95 5.85
C TYR A 34 1.50 -6.25 4.50
N GLU A 35 1.64 -7.00 3.41
CA GLU A 35 1.73 -6.39 2.09
C GLU A 35 0.46 -5.63 1.74
N ARG A 36 -0.70 -6.19 2.08
CA ARG A 36 -1.95 -5.51 1.80
C ARG A 36 -2.10 -4.24 2.64
N PHE A 37 -1.70 -4.32 3.88
CA PHE A 37 -1.76 -3.19 4.80
C PHE A 37 -0.78 -2.11 4.37
N GLU A 38 0.41 -2.52 3.96
CA GLU A 38 1.44 -1.59 3.55
C GLU A 38 1.04 -0.77 2.33
N LEU A 39 0.37 -1.39 1.38
CA LEU A 39 -0.09 -0.67 0.19
C LEU A 39 -1.07 0.44 0.58
N GLY A 40 -1.98 0.15 1.49
CA GLY A 40 -2.90 1.16 1.96
C GLY A 40 -2.20 2.31 2.66
N ILE A 41 -1.20 1.98 3.47
CA ILE A 41 -0.42 2.99 4.17
C ILE A 41 0.34 3.87 3.17
N LEU A 42 0.91 3.28 2.14
CA LEU A 42 1.63 4.04 1.13
C LEU A 42 0.72 5.03 0.41
N ILE A 43 -0.48 4.57 0.06
CA ILE A 43 -1.44 5.45 -0.59
C ILE A 43 -1.79 6.60 0.34
N GLN A 44 -2.03 6.30 1.60
CA GLN A 44 -2.38 7.32 2.57
C GLN A 44 -1.26 8.34 2.74
N GLU A 45 -0.03 7.88 2.85
CA GLU A 45 1.10 8.77 3.04
C GLU A 45 1.33 9.66 1.82
N MET A 46 1.22 9.08 0.62
CA MET A 46 1.37 9.87 -0.58
C MET A 46 0.28 10.93 -0.69
N ARG A 47 -0.93 10.56 -0.29
CA ARG A 47 -2.04 11.52 -0.28
C ARG A 47 -1.75 12.68 0.66
N LYS A 48 -1.30 12.36 1.86
CA LYS A 48 -1.02 13.38 2.87
C LYS A 48 0.14 14.27 2.45
N GLU A 49 1.15 13.71 1.82
CA GLU A 49 2.27 14.49 1.33
C GLU A 49 1.82 15.51 0.29
N ARG A 50 0.77 15.21 -0.43
CA ARG A 50 0.25 16.13 -1.44
C ARG A 50 -0.83 17.04 -0.89
N GLY A 51 -1.05 16.99 0.43
CA GLY A 51 -2.00 17.89 1.08
C GLY A 51 -3.45 17.64 0.70
N MET A 52 -3.77 16.41 0.33
CA MET A 52 -5.13 16.08 -0.08
C MET A 52 -5.89 15.35 1.00
N THR A 53 -7.20 15.63 1.08
CA THR A 53 -8.09 14.81 1.90
C THR A 53 -8.49 13.57 1.12
N GLN A 54 -9.07 12.60 1.82
CA GLN A 54 -9.59 11.40 1.15
C GLN A 54 -10.63 11.76 0.10
N GLU A 55 -11.44 12.76 0.40
CA GLU A 55 -12.46 13.21 -0.51
C GLU A 55 -11.86 13.81 -1.78
N GLN A 56 -10.81 14.60 -1.61
CA GLN A 56 -10.15 15.20 -2.76
C GLN A 56 -9.49 14.15 -3.64
N LEU A 57 -8.86 13.16 -3.03
CA LEU A 57 -8.28 12.07 -3.80
C LEU A 57 -9.36 11.29 -4.53
N ALA A 58 -10.48 11.05 -3.87
CA ALA A 58 -11.59 10.33 -4.49
C ALA A 58 -12.10 11.05 -5.71
N LEU A 59 -12.24 12.37 -5.63
CA LEU A 59 -12.70 13.15 -6.76
C LEU A 59 -11.74 13.04 -7.95
N LYS A 60 -10.45 13.08 -7.68
CA LYS A 60 -9.48 12.97 -8.76
C LYS A 60 -9.49 11.61 -9.42
N CYS A 61 -9.80 10.57 -8.66
CA CYS A 61 -9.83 9.21 -9.18
C CYS A 61 -11.16 8.77 -9.72
N GLY A 62 -12.19 9.60 -9.54
CA GLY A 62 -13.53 9.22 -9.98
C GLY A 62 -14.17 8.17 -9.11
N THR A 63 -13.90 8.21 -7.80
CA THR A 63 -14.48 7.24 -6.88
C THR A 63 -15.01 7.98 -5.65
N THR A 64 -15.30 7.26 -4.58
CA THR A 64 -15.90 7.84 -3.38
C THR A 64 -14.90 7.88 -2.25
N LYS A 65 -15.13 8.79 -1.30
CA LYS A 65 -14.31 8.88 -0.10
C LYS A 65 -14.31 7.56 0.65
N ASN A 66 -15.46 6.90 0.72
CA ASN A 66 -15.55 5.63 1.43
C ASN A 66 -14.65 4.56 0.81
N TYR A 67 -14.56 4.56 -0.52
CA TYR A 67 -13.71 3.61 -1.20
C TYR A 67 -12.23 3.90 -0.91
N ILE A 68 -11.84 5.16 -0.93
CA ILE A 68 -10.48 5.54 -0.61
C ILE A 68 -10.15 5.16 0.84
N SER A 69 -11.07 5.43 1.75
CA SER A 69 -10.86 5.08 3.16
C SER A 69 -10.69 3.57 3.33
N LYS A 70 -11.49 2.81 2.61
CA LYS A 70 -11.40 1.35 2.69
C LYS A 70 -10.06 0.86 2.18
N ILE A 71 -9.59 1.42 1.07
CA ILE A 71 -8.31 1.01 0.50
C ILE A 71 -7.16 1.39 1.41
N GLU A 72 -7.21 2.57 2.00
CA GLU A 72 -6.13 3.01 2.88
C GLU A 72 -6.04 2.15 4.13
N ASN A 73 -7.19 1.63 4.58
CA ASN A 73 -7.19 0.77 5.74
C ASN A 73 -6.80 -0.67 5.42
N ASN A 74 -7.17 -1.15 4.24
CA ASN A 74 -6.82 -2.50 3.85
C ASN A 74 -7.04 -2.67 2.35
N ALA A 75 -5.97 -2.73 1.59
CA ALA A 75 -6.05 -2.83 0.15
C ALA A 75 -6.04 -4.27 -0.34
N SER A 76 -6.79 -5.16 0.33
CA SER A 76 -6.72 -6.58 0.05
C SER A 76 -7.32 -6.98 -1.29
N ASP A 77 -8.35 -6.27 -1.75
CA ASP A 77 -9.05 -6.65 -2.97
C ASP A 77 -8.98 -5.61 -4.07
N ILE A 78 -7.98 -4.77 -4.04
CA ILE A 78 -7.88 -3.73 -5.04
C ILE A 78 -7.44 -4.32 -6.38
N ARG A 79 -8.10 -3.92 -7.43
CA ARG A 79 -7.70 -4.33 -8.77
C ARG A 79 -6.50 -3.51 -9.21
N LEU A 80 -5.63 -4.13 -9.99
CA LEU A 80 -4.46 -3.43 -10.50
C LEU A 80 -4.85 -2.19 -11.28
N SER A 81 -5.89 -2.28 -12.11
CA SER A 81 -6.34 -1.14 -12.89
C SER A 81 -6.79 0.01 -12.00
N THR A 82 -7.47 -0.31 -10.91
CA THR A 82 -7.90 0.71 -9.96
C THR A 82 -6.71 1.34 -9.26
N LEU A 83 -5.76 0.52 -8.85
CA LEU A 83 -4.55 1.00 -8.20
C LEU A 83 -3.79 1.94 -9.13
N MET A 84 -3.65 1.57 -10.40
CA MET A 84 -2.97 2.42 -11.35
C MET A 84 -3.69 3.75 -11.55
N ARG A 85 -5.00 3.73 -11.54
CA ARG A 85 -5.77 4.96 -11.68
C ARG A 85 -5.57 5.88 -10.48
N ILE A 86 -5.58 5.31 -9.27
CA ILE A 86 -5.35 6.09 -8.07
C ILE A 86 -3.97 6.74 -8.11
N VAL A 87 -2.95 5.96 -8.47
CA VAL A 87 -1.59 6.46 -8.49
C VAL A 87 -1.41 7.52 -9.57
N ARG A 88 -1.92 7.26 -10.77
CA ARG A 88 -1.72 8.19 -11.87
C ARG A 88 -2.61 9.42 -11.79
N GLN A 89 -3.91 9.20 -11.67
CA GLN A 89 -4.85 10.31 -11.72
C GLN A 89 -5.00 11.00 -10.39
N GLY A 90 -4.93 10.26 -9.31
CA GLY A 90 -5.13 10.82 -7.99
C GLY A 90 -3.85 11.40 -7.41
N LEU A 91 -2.80 10.62 -7.41
CA LEU A 91 -1.56 11.00 -6.74
C LEU A 91 -0.52 11.60 -7.68
N GLY A 92 -0.76 11.53 -8.98
CA GLY A 92 0.15 12.11 -9.95
C GLY A 92 1.47 11.40 -10.06
N GLY A 93 1.51 10.13 -9.70
CA GLY A 93 2.74 9.37 -9.72
C GLY A 93 2.70 8.23 -10.73
N HIS A 94 3.61 7.31 -10.55
CA HIS A 94 3.70 6.14 -11.39
C HIS A 94 3.79 4.90 -10.54
N LEU A 95 3.15 3.83 -10.98
CA LEU A 95 3.24 2.56 -10.31
C LEU A 95 4.24 1.68 -11.04
N LYS A 96 5.21 1.17 -10.30
CA LYS A 96 6.17 0.23 -10.82
C LYS A 96 5.94 -1.09 -10.13
N VAL A 97 5.87 -2.17 -10.91
CA VAL A 97 5.71 -3.51 -10.38
C VAL A 97 6.89 -4.33 -10.84
N SER A 98 7.56 -4.99 -9.92
CA SER A 98 8.66 -5.86 -10.28
C SER A 98 8.43 -7.23 -9.66
N LEU A 99 8.91 -8.23 -10.36
CA LEU A 99 8.83 -9.61 -9.90
C LEU A 99 10.22 -10.08 -9.55
N SER A 100 10.33 -10.80 -8.44
CA SER A 100 11.59 -11.41 -8.09
C SER A 100 11.32 -12.82 -7.63
N GLU A 101 12.31 -13.71 -7.82
CA GLU A 101 12.14 -15.09 -7.43
C GLU A 101 12.91 -15.43 -6.20
#